data_79d83b12b0ff527a7c95b3307e2d7e66
#
_entry.id   79d83b12b0ff527a7c95b3307e2d7e66
#
_cell.length_a   1.000
_cell.length_b   1.000
_cell.length_c   1.000
_cell.angle_alpha   90.00
_cell.angle_beta   90.00
_cell.angle_gamma   90.00
#
_symmetry.space_group_name_H-M   'P 1'
#
loop_
_entity.id
_entity.type
_entity.pdbx_description
1 polymer ?
#
loop_
_entity_poly.entity_id
_entity_poly.type
_entity_poly.pdbx_seq_one_letter_code
_entity_poly.pdbx_strand_id
1 'polypeptide(L)'
;LTQELVKLDNAKKALINVSGLKAIVDQSSTYVKDSYTNRSYTAYETSLNEAKQVLENGASTVEDIEKAQSALNAAAASLVKKADFSKLNEKVQEASEVLESNKDMLEEESYNNFKKELDDCSLVLSNDESTQAKVDETLAHLNAYLDDNTNFVYKVVTLEEKVAPKVETSNESLVQTPVVQEQPQVVAPTVETKNVEAAKVETVVKQEVTST
;
A
#
# COMPACT_ATOMS: atom_id res chain seq x y z
N LEU A 1 -67.07 6.55 -18.46
CA LEU A 1 -66.01 6.26 -19.43
C LEU A 1 -64.68 6.93 -19.06
N THR A 2 -64.65 8.24 -18.71
CA THR A 2 -63.45 8.98 -18.37
C THR A 2 -62.74 8.45 -17.09
N GLN A 3 -63.51 8.10 -16.05
CA GLN A 3 -63.00 7.53 -14.81
C GLN A 3 -62.40 6.13 -15.01
N GLU A 4 -62.96 5.30 -15.85
CA GLU A 4 -62.46 3.96 -16.13
C GLU A 4 -61.18 4.01 -16.96
N LEU A 5 -61.06 4.97 -17.88
CA LEU A 5 -59.81 5.23 -18.65
C LEU A 5 -58.67 5.68 -17.71
N VAL A 6 -58.97 6.55 -16.73
CA VAL A 6 -57.95 6.98 -15.74
C VAL A 6 -57.51 5.82 -14.86
N LYS A 7 -58.47 4.98 -14.41
CA LYS A 7 -58.13 3.76 -13.62
C LYS A 7 -57.26 2.80 -14.44
N LEU A 8 -57.57 2.58 -15.70
CA LEU A 8 -56.81 1.71 -16.59
C LEU A 8 -55.39 2.28 -16.86
N ASP A 9 -55.26 3.58 -17.05
CA ASP A 9 -53.95 4.23 -17.26
C ASP A 9 -53.07 4.13 -15.99
N ASN A 10 -53.68 4.35 -14.80
CA ASN A 10 -52.99 4.19 -13.52
C ASN A 10 -52.56 2.72 -13.27
N ALA A 11 -53.40 1.74 -13.57
CA ALA A 11 -53.05 0.34 -13.45
C ALA A 11 -51.91 -0.07 -14.40
N LYS A 12 -51.93 0.47 -15.65
CA LYS A 12 -50.86 0.27 -16.62
C LYS A 12 -49.54 0.87 -16.17
N LYS A 13 -49.54 2.09 -15.63
CA LYS A 13 -48.36 2.72 -15.05
C LYS A 13 -47.80 1.94 -13.89
N ALA A 14 -48.68 1.49 -12.97
CA ALA A 14 -48.25 0.67 -11.84
C ALA A 14 -47.58 -0.63 -12.30
N LEU A 15 -48.13 -1.30 -13.32
CA LEU A 15 -47.55 -2.55 -13.85
C LEU A 15 -46.18 -2.33 -14.49
N ILE A 16 -46.01 -1.22 -15.25
CA ILE A 16 -44.72 -0.86 -15.86
C ILE A 16 -43.69 -0.59 -14.77
N ASN A 17 -44.06 0.16 -13.74
CA ASN A 17 -43.15 0.50 -12.64
C ASN A 17 -42.72 -0.72 -11.82
N VAL A 18 -43.67 -1.62 -11.53
CA VAL A 18 -43.38 -2.93 -10.87
C VAL A 18 -42.38 -3.73 -11.70
N SER A 19 -42.60 -3.83 -13.03
CA SER A 19 -41.70 -4.56 -13.92
C SER A 19 -40.30 -3.94 -13.95
N GLY A 20 -40.21 -2.61 -13.90
CA GLY A 20 -38.95 -1.87 -13.85
C GLY A 20 -38.19 -2.13 -12.54
N LEU A 21 -38.84 -2.01 -11.39
CA LEU A 21 -38.27 -2.29 -10.09
C LEU A 21 -37.80 -3.75 -9.98
N LYS A 22 -38.65 -4.71 -10.44
CA LYS A 22 -38.28 -6.11 -10.46
C LYS A 22 -37.02 -6.38 -11.27
N ALA A 23 -36.89 -5.78 -12.45
CA ALA A 23 -35.68 -5.96 -13.28
C ALA A 23 -34.40 -5.47 -12.57
N ILE A 24 -34.47 -4.36 -11.83
CA ILE A 24 -33.34 -3.85 -11.05
C ILE A 24 -33.01 -4.76 -9.88
N VAL A 25 -34.02 -5.28 -9.18
CA VAL A 25 -33.84 -6.27 -8.10
C VAL A 25 -33.23 -7.56 -8.64
N ASP A 26 -33.67 -8.04 -9.80
CA ASP A 26 -33.13 -9.25 -10.43
C ASP A 26 -31.64 -9.07 -10.83
N GLN A 27 -31.22 -7.85 -11.18
CA GLN A 27 -29.80 -7.52 -11.45
C GLN A 27 -28.94 -7.50 -10.19
N SER A 28 -29.53 -7.54 -9.01
CA SER A 28 -28.78 -7.48 -7.73
C SER A 28 -27.72 -8.58 -7.58
N SER A 29 -27.94 -9.74 -8.22
CA SER A 29 -27.01 -10.87 -8.23
C SER A 29 -25.65 -10.57 -8.91
N THR A 30 -25.58 -9.49 -9.69
CA THR A 30 -24.33 -9.05 -10.34
C THR A 30 -23.37 -8.34 -9.38
N TYR A 31 -23.87 -7.85 -8.24
CA TYR A 31 -23.08 -7.15 -7.23
C TYR A 31 -22.64 -8.13 -6.13
N VAL A 32 -21.41 -8.63 -6.26
CA VAL A 32 -20.83 -9.58 -5.30
C VAL A 32 -20.32 -8.82 -4.08
N LYS A 33 -20.81 -9.14 -2.88
CA LYS A 33 -20.53 -8.44 -1.62
C LYS A 33 -19.02 -8.24 -1.37
N ASP A 34 -18.23 -9.28 -1.59
CA ASP A 34 -16.81 -9.28 -1.30
C ASP A 34 -15.98 -8.38 -2.23
N SER A 35 -16.58 -7.91 -3.34
CA SER A 35 -15.94 -6.99 -4.28
C SER A 35 -16.07 -5.51 -3.91
N TYR A 36 -16.88 -5.19 -2.89
CA TYR A 36 -17.18 -3.81 -2.51
C TYR A 36 -16.85 -3.55 -1.04
N THR A 37 -16.62 -2.28 -0.69
CA THR A 37 -16.42 -1.89 0.70
C THR A 37 -17.67 -2.20 1.53
N ASN A 38 -17.46 -2.58 2.78
CA ASN A 38 -18.56 -3.02 3.64
C ASN A 38 -19.64 -1.94 3.81
N ARG A 39 -19.22 -0.69 3.95
CA ARG A 39 -20.12 0.47 4.10
C ARG A 39 -21.00 0.67 2.87
N SER A 40 -20.40 0.70 1.67
CA SER A 40 -21.14 0.93 0.44
C SER A 40 -22.09 -0.22 0.12
N TYR A 41 -21.64 -1.46 0.35
CA TYR A 41 -22.47 -2.64 0.13
C TYR A 41 -23.62 -2.75 1.14
N THR A 42 -23.43 -2.41 2.41
CA THR A 42 -24.50 -2.39 3.42
C THR A 42 -25.60 -1.38 3.07
N ALA A 43 -25.23 -0.19 2.59
CA ALA A 43 -26.19 0.79 2.13
C ALA A 43 -26.99 0.28 0.91
N TYR A 44 -26.30 -0.36 -0.04
CA TYR A 44 -26.93 -1.01 -1.18
C TYR A 44 -27.88 -2.16 -0.75
N GLU A 45 -27.44 -3.04 0.13
CA GLU A 45 -28.23 -4.16 0.66
C GLU A 45 -29.50 -3.69 1.38
N THR A 46 -29.42 -2.58 2.12
CA THR A 46 -30.58 -1.94 2.76
C THR A 46 -31.61 -1.50 1.71
N SER A 47 -31.17 -0.74 0.68
CA SER A 47 -32.05 -0.30 -0.39
C SER A 47 -32.63 -1.45 -1.21
N LEU A 48 -31.85 -2.53 -1.41
CA LEU A 48 -32.30 -3.75 -2.07
C LEU A 48 -33.42 -4.46 -1.26
N ASN A 49 -33.26 -4.55 0.06
CA ASN A 49 -34.25 -5.15 0.92
C ASN A 49 -35.53 -4.31 0.97
N GLU A 50 -35.44 -2.98 1.02
CA GLU A 50 -36.57 -2.07 0.91
C GLU A 50 -37.33 -2.26 -0.42
N ALA A 51 -36.57 -2.34 -1.53
CA ALA A 51 -37.14 -2.57 -2.85
C ALA A 51 -37.88 -3.91 -2.96
N LYS A 52 -37.33 -4.97 -2.38
CA LYS A 52 -38.00 -6.28 -2.28
C LYS A 52 -39.30 -6.21 -1.47
N GLN A 53 -39.29 -5.52 -0.32
CA GLN A 53 -40.48 -5.32 0.50
C GLN A 53 -41.57 -4.56 -0.25
N VAL A 54 -41.23 -3.54 -1.03
CA VAL A 54 -42.17 -2.82 -1.87
C VAL A 54 -42.78 -3.72 -2.96
N LEU A 55 -41.98 -4.61 -3.56
CA LEU A 55 -42.48 -5.59 -4.54
C LEU A 55 -43.39 -6.65 -3.93
N GLU A 56 -43.14 -7.07 -2.70
CA GLU A 56 -43.91 -8.05 -1.97
C GLU A 56 -45.23 -7.48 -1.40
N ASN A 57 -45.27 -6.17 -1.17
CA ASN A 57 -46.44 -5.47 -0.65
C ASN A 57 -47.44 -5.17 -1.77
N GLY A 58 -48.46 -5.99 -1.90
CA GLY A 58 -49.53 -5.79 -2.91
C GLY A 58 -50.33 -4.49 -2.78
N ALA A 59 -50.11 -3.69 -1.74
CA ALA A 59 -50.72 -2.38 -1.51
C ALA A 59 -49.79 -1.21 -1.84
N SER A 60 -48.55 -1.47 -2.34
CA SER A 60 -47.60 -0.45 -2.71
C SER A 60 -48.17 0.47 -3.80
N THR A 61 -47.99 1.77 -3.61
CA THR A 61 -48.40 2.80 -4.59
C THR A 61 -47.34 2.94 -5.70
N VAL A 62 -47.71 3.60 -6.80
CA VAL A 62 -46.76 3.95 -7.87
C VAL A 62 -45.60 4.79 -7.31
N GLU A 63 -45.89 5.72 -6.39
CA GLU A 63 -44.88 6.57 -5.75
C GLU A 63 -43.91 5.75 -4.90
N ASP A 64 -44.37 4.75 -4.14
CA ASP A 64 -43.52 3.85 -3.37
C ASP A 64 -42.56 3.07 -4.27
N ILE A 65 -43.05 2.58 -5.41
CA ILE A 65 -42.25 1.84 -6.40
C ILE A 65 -41.18 2.74 -7.03
N GLU A 66 -41.56 3.95 -7.45
CA GLU A 66 -40.63 4.92 -8.05
C GLU A 66 -39.54 5.36 -7.06
N LYS A 67 -39.92 5.57 -5.79
CA LYS A 67 -38.99 5.90 -4.72
C LYS A 67 -38.02 4.76 -4.45
N ALA A 68 -38.49 3.53 -4.32
CA ALA A 68 -37.66 2.35 -4.11
C ALA A 68 -36.70 2.12 -5.29
N GLN A 69 -37.18 2.28 -6.52
CA GLN A 69 -36.37 2.19 -7.74
C GLN A 69 -35.26 3.24 -7.77
N SER A 70 -35.60 4.50 -7.45
CA SER A 70 -34.64 5.59 -7.40
C SER A 70 -33.58 5.37 -6.31
N ALA A 71 -34.00 4.94 -5.11
CA ALA A 71 -33.11 4.66 -3.99
C ALA A 71 -32.15 3.52 -4.31
N LEU A 72 -32.64 2.41 -4.88
CA LEU A 72 -31.81 1.26 -5.23
C LEU A 72 -30.80 1.60 -6.33
N ASN A 73 -31.22 2.36 -7.36
CA ASN A 73 -30.30 2.82 -8.41
C ASN A 73 -29.22 3.76 -7.85
N ALA A 74 -29.57 4.68 -6.96
CA ALA A 74 -28.62 5.58 -6.31
C ALA A 74 -27.62 4.80 -5.44
N ALA A 75 -28.11 3.82 -4.67
CA ALA A 75 -27.26 2.96 -3.85
C ALA A 75 -26.32 2.10 -4.71
N ALA A 76 -26.81 1.54 -5.81
CA ALA A 76 -25.98 0.77 -6.75
C ALA A 76 -24.88 1.65 -7.41
N ALA A 77 -25.21 2.87 -7.78
CA ALA A 77 -24.27 3.85 -8.34
C ALA A 77 -23.21 4.31 -7.30
N SER A 78 -23.52 4.19 -6.01
CA SER A 78 -22.66 4.58 -4.90
C SER A 78 -21.78 3.41 -4.39
N LEU A 79 -21.85 2.24 -5.02
CA LEU A 79 -20.99 1.11 -4.65
C LEU A 79 -19.51 1.44 -4.92
N VAL A 80 -18.69 1.26 -3.89
CA VAL A 80 -17.24 1.46 -3.94
C VAL A 80 -16.55 0.10 -3.93
N LYS A 81 -15.78 -0.19 -4.96
CA LYS A 81 -14.96 -1.41 -5.01
C LYS A 81 -13.89 -1.40 -3.92
N LYS A 82 -13.63 -2.56 -3.34
CA LYS A 82 -12.45 -2.74 -2.47
C LYS A 82 -11.18 -2.44 -3.23
N ALA A 83 -10.23 -1.83 -2.55
CA ALA A 83 -8.90 -1.62 -3.09
C ALA A 83 -8.13 -2.95 -3.17
N ASP A 84 -7.20 -3.02 -4.11
CA ASP A 84 -6.20 -4.07 -4.16
C ASP A 84 -4.98 -3.63 -3.33
N PHE A 85 -4.79 -4.28 -2.20
CA PHE A 85 -3.71 -4.01 -1.26
C PHE A 85 -2.43 -4.79 -1.55
N SER A 86 -2.40 -5.69 -2.53
CA SER A 86 -1.33 -6.66 -2.74
C SER A 86 0.04 -6.00 -2.87
N LYS A 87 0.16 -4.99 -3.73
CA LYS A 87 1.42 -4.27 -3.96
C LYS A 87 1.89 -3.48 -2.75
N LEU A 88 0.97 -2.84 -2.02
CA LEU A 88 1.31 -2.09 -0.81
C LEU A 88 1.76 -3.05 0.29
N ASN A 89 1.05 -4.16 0.47
CA ASN A 89 1.41 -5.16 1.45
C ASN A 89 2.80 -5.78 1.18
N GLU A 90 3.08 -6.13 -0.07
CA GLU A 90 4.39 -6.64 -0.50
C GLU A 90 5.50 -5.61 -0.21
N LYS A 91 5.27 -4.34 -0.56
CA LYS A 91 6.26 -3.28 -0.33
C LYS A 91 6.48 -3.00 1.16
N VAL A 92 5.44 -3.04 1.99
CA VAL A 92 5.55 -2.89 3.45
C VAL A 92 6.34 -4.05 4.07
N GLN A 93 6.16 -5.28 3.56
CA GLN A 93 6.97 -6.42 4.01
C GLN A 93 8.45 -6.23 3.68
N GLU A 94 8.78 -5.91 2.41
CA GLU A 94 10.16 -5.62 1.99
C GLU A 94 10.79 -4.51 2.85
N ALA A 95 10.07 -3.41 3.04
CA ALA A 95 10.53 -2.28 3.82
C ALA A 95 10.72 -2.62 5.31
N SER A 96 9.85 -3.48 5.86
CA SER A 96 9.97 -3.96 7.25
C SER A 96 11.22 -4.83 7.44
N GLU A 97 11.56 -5.67 6.46
CA GLU A 97 12.79 -6.47 6.46
C GLU A 97 14.03 -5.57 6.38
N VAL A 98 13.99 -4.51 5.58
CA VAL A 98 15.05 -3.51 5.50
C VAL A 98 15.24 -2.81 6.85
N LEU A 99 14.15 -2.36 7.49
CA LEU A 99 14.20 -1.71 8.80
C LEU A 99 14.81 -2.63 9.86
N GLU A 100 14.33 -3.87 9.94
CA GLU A 100 14.80 -4.85 10.93
C GLU A 100 16.28 -5.22 10.72
N SER A 101 16.71 -5.35 9.46
CA SER A 101 18.11 -5.65 9.12
C SER A 101 19.07 -4.51 9.46
N ASN A 102 18.58 -3.26 9.48
CA ASN A 102 19.38 -2.07 9.72
C ASN A 102 19.16 -1.43 11.10
N LYS A 103 18.31 -1.99 11.95
CA LYS A 103 17.88 -1.37 13.23
C LYS A 103 19.04 -0.99 14.16
N ASP A 104 20.08 -1.80 14.22
CA ASP A 104 21.23 -1.56 15.11
C ASP A 104 22.21 -0.53 14.51
N MET A 105 22.16 -0.33 13.21
CA MET A 105 23.06 0.54 12.46
C MET A 105 22.47 1.94 12.26
N LEU A 106 21.13 2.07 12.21
CA LEU A 106 20.47 3.36 12.04
C LEU A 106 20.56 4.22 13.31
N GLU A 107 20.69 5.53 13.13
CA GLU A 107 20.42 6.51 14.20
C GLU A 107 18.97 6.34 14.68
N GLU A 108 18.74 6.60 15.97
CA GLU A 108 17.43 6.41 16.61
C GLU A 108 16.31 7.20 15.92
N GLU A 109 16.59 8.42 15.50
CA GLU A 109 15.63 9.27 14.78
C GLU A 109 15.24 8.66 13.42
N SER A 110 16.22 8.22 12.64
CA SER A 110 15.97 7.58 11.34
C SER A 110 15.19 6.28 11.51
N TYR A 111 15.53 5.46 12.50
CA TYR A 111 14.78 4.25 12.82
C TYR A 111 13.33 4.54 13.17
N ASN A 112 13.10 5.53 14.03
CA ASN A 112 11.75 5.88 14.48
C ASN A 112 10.91 6.51 13.34
N ASN A 113 11.52 7.31 12.48
CA ASN A 113 10.86 7.89 11.31
C ASN A 113 10.47 6.80 10.31
N PHE A 114 11.37 5.86 10.03
CA PHE A 114 11.08 4.75 9.13
C PHE A 114 9.99 3.83 9.71
N LYS A 115 10.07 3.52 11.00
CA LYS A 115 9.02 2.75 11.68
C LYS A 115 7.65 3.45 11.58
N LYS A 116 7.62 4.76 11.79
CA LYS A 116 6.39 5.55 11.67
C LYS A 116 5.81 5.48 10.26
N GLU A 117 6.65 5.55 9.22
CA GLU A 117 6.21 5.41 7.83
C GLU A 117 5.54 4.05 7.57
N LEU A 118 6.10 2.96 8.12
CA LEU A 118 5.50 1.63 8.03
C LEU A 118 4.20 1.50 8.84
N ASP A 119 4.14 2.14 10.01
CA ASP A 119 2.92 2.18 10.83
C ASP A 119 1.79 2.92 10.08
N ASP A 120 2.10 4.04 9.42
CA ASP A 120 1.14 4.80 8.59
C ASP A 120 0.64 3.98 7.39
N CYS A 121 1.52 3.22 6.72
CA CYS A 121 1.13 2.27 5.67
C CYS A 121 0.23 1.15 6.21
N SER A 122 0.53 0.64 7.40
CA SER A 122 -0.25 -0.42 8.05
C SER A 122 -1.66 0.02 8.42
N LEU A 123 -1.87 1.31 8.75
CA LEU A 123 -3.19 1.88 8.95
C LEU A 123 -4.04 1.83 7.68
N VAL A 124 -3.43 2.10 6.51
CA VAL A 124 -4.13 2.02 5.22
C VAL A 124 -4.46 0.56 4.87
N LEU A 125 -3.53 -0.37 5.12
CA LEU A 125 -3.73 -1.81 4.88
C LEU A 125 -4.83 -2.42 5.76
N SER A 126 -5.00 -1.91 6.98
CA SER A 126 -6.00 -2.40 7.94
C SER A 126 -7.39 -1.81 7.71
N ASN A 127 -7.53 -0.80 6.87
CA ASN A 127 -8.78 -0.11 6.60
C ASN A 127 -9.41 -0.63 5.30
N ASP A 128 -10.38 -1.53 5.41
CA ASP A 128 -11.12 -2.11 4.27
C ASP A 128 -12.01 -1.11 3.50
N GLU A 129 -12.18 0.10 4.03
CA GLU A 129 -12.83 1.23 3.36
C GLU A 129 -11.84 2.11 2.56
N SER A 130 -10.53 1.79 2.58
CA SER A 130 -9.55 2.52 1.79
C SER A 130 -9.87 2.44 0.30
N THR A 131 -9.78 3.59 -0.37
CA THR A 131 -9.95 3.65 -1.83
C THR A 131 -8.66 3.21 -2.54
N GLN A 132 -8.76 2.72 -3.78
CA GLN A 132 -7.59 2.39 -4.60
C GLN A 132 -6.62 3.58 -4.72
N ALA A 133 -7.15 4.78 -4.92
CA ALA A 133 -6.34 6.00 -4.99
C ALA A 133 -5.51 6.22 -3.71
N LYS A 134 -6.09 5.93 -2.52
CA LYS A 134 -5.36 6.07 -1.26
C LYS A 134 -4.27 5.00 -1.11
N VAL A 135 -4.54 3.78 -1.54
CA VAL A 135 -3.55 2.68 -1.55
C VAL A 135 -2.38 3.02 -2.49
N ASP A 136 -2.70 3.50 -3.71
CA ASP A 136 -1.68 3.88 -4.71
C ASP A 136 -0.84 5.08 -4.23
N GLU A 137 -1.47 6.09 -3.63
CA GLU A 137 -0.79 7.24 -3.01
C GLU A 137 0.17 6.79 -1.91
N THR A 138 -0.30 5.92 -1.01
CA THR A 138 0.50 5.41 0.10
C THR A 138 1.69 4.59 -0.40
N LEU A 139 1.49 3.74 -1.42
CA LEU A 139 2.55 2.99 -2.07
C LEU A 139 3.60 3.92 -2.72
N ALA A 140 3.15 4.96 -3.42
CA ALA A 140 4.03 5.94 -4.04
C ALA A 140 4.84 6.71 -2.99
N HIS A 141 4.21 7.07 -1.85
CA HIS A 141 4.88 7.74 -0.74
C HIS A 141 5.95 6.84 -0.10
N LEU A 142 5.63 5.59 0.18
CA LEU A 142 6.61 4.63 0.72
C LEU A 142 7.79 4.40 -0.22
N ASN A 143 7.54 4.29 -1.53
CA ASN A 143 8.62 4.18 -2.52
C ASN A 143 9.52 5.43 -2.51
N ALA A 144 8.93 6.64 -2.51
CA ALA A 144 9.68 7.88 -2.45
C ALA A 144 10.51 8.01 -1.16
N TYR A 145 9.96 7.55 -0.02
CA TYR A 145 10.68 7.49 1.25
C TYR A 145 11.90 6.57 1.19
N LEU A 146 11.75 5.39 0.59
CA LEU A 146 12.82 4.40 0.45
C LEU A 146 13.90 4.84 -0.56
N ASP A 147 13.53 5.61 -1.58
CA ASP A 147 14.45 6.12 -2.60
C ASP A 147 15.28 7.32 -2.11
N ASP A 148 14.83 8.00 -1.04
CA ASP A 148 15.54 9.14 -0.47
C ASP A 148 16.55 8.69 0.60
N ASN A 149 17.81 8.59 0.21
CA ASN A 149 18.90 8.18 1.08
C ASN A 149 19.12 9.10 2.30
N THR A 150 18.58 10.32 2.31
CA THR A 150 18.66 11.23 3.46
C THR A 150 17.81 10.77 4.64
N ASN A 151 16.83 9.89 4.41
CA ASN A 151 16.02 9.28 5.44
C ASN A 151 16.79 8.23 6.28
N PHE A 152 17.96 7.79 5.79
CA PHE A 152 18.73 6.72 6.41
C PHE A 152 20.07 7.24 6.95
N VAL A 153 20.04 7.78 8.16
CA VAL A 153 21.27 8.20 8.87
C VAL A 153 21.76 7.03 9.72
N TYR A 154 23.00 6.64 9.48
CA TYR A 154 23.66 5.52 10.18
C TYR A 154 24.54 6.02 11.32
N LYS A 155 24.58 5.27 12.41
CA LYS A 155 25.46 5.51 13.55
C LYS A 155 26.92 5.52 13.09
N VAL A 156 27.67 6.52 13.48
CA VAL A 156 29.12 6.56 13.25
C VAL A 156 29.79 5.63 14.26
N VAL A 157 30.29 4.49 13.80
CA VAL A 157 31.13 3.62 14.63
C VAL A 157 32.52 4.23 14.68
N THR A 158 32.83 4.97 15.74
CA THR A 158 34.20 5.33 16.05
C THR A 158 34.91 4.08 16.52
N LEU A 159 35.86 3.57 15.73
CA LEU A 159 36.80 2.57 16.21
C LEU A 159 37.65 3.26 17.29
N GLU A 160 37.27 3.10 18.55
CA GLU A 160 38.20 3.40 19.63
C GLU A 160 39.40 2.47 19.45
N GLU A 161 40.51 3.05 19.05
CA GLU A 161 41.79 2.39 19.02
C GLU A 161 42.05 1.83 20.43
N LYS A 162 41.96 0.51 20.58
CA LYS A 162 42.23 -0.17 21.81
C LYS A 162 43.70 0.11 22.17
N VAL A 163 43.92 1.21 22.93
CA VAL A 163 45.23 1.56 23.44
C VAL A 163 45.75 0.33 24.19
N ALA A 164 46.91 -0.13 23.71
CA ALA A 164 47.62 -1.27 24.25
C ALA A 164 47.81 -1.18 25.79
N PRO A 165 47.88 -2.28 26.48
CA PRO A 165 48.02 -2.28 27.91
C PRO A 165 49.32 -1.59 28.35
N LYS A 166 49.18 -0.68 29.33
CA LYS A 166 50.20 0.04 30.04
C LYS A 166 51.32 -0.94 30.46
N VAL A 167 52.47 -0.84 29.81
CA VAL A 167 53.68 -1.53 30.28
C VAL A 167 54.11 -0.84 31.54
N GLU A 168 54.00 -1.56 32.69
CA GLU A 168 54.64 -1.14 33.94
C GLU A 168 56.15 -1.24 33.78
N THR A 169 56.81 -0.11 33.84
CA THR A 169 58.26 0.02 33.90
C THR A 169 58.76 -0.47 35.26
N SER A 170 59.28 -1.69 35.28
CA SER A 170 60.25 -2.08 36.31
C SER A 170 61.62 -1.54 35.94
N ASN A 171 62.10 -0.64 36.76
CA ASN A 171 63.47 -0.18 36.71
C ASN A 171 64.43 -1.34 37.04
N GLU A 172 65.32 -1.65 36.11
CA GLU A 172 66.68 -2.08 36.53
C GLU A 172 67.73 -1.64 35.52
N SER A 173 68.68 -0.95 36.07
CA SER A 173 69.85 -0.33 35.50
C SER A 173 70.81 -1.41 34.98
N LEU A 174 71.48 -1.19 33.82
CA LEU A 174 72.95 -1.21 33.70
C LEU A 174 73.42 -1.24 32.21
N VAL A 175 74.10 -0.17 31.80
CA VAL A 175 75.42 -0.12 31.17
C VAL A 175 75.63 -0.59 29.72
N GLN A 176 76.00 0.42 28.90
CA GLN A 176 77.04 0.50 27.85
C GLN A 176 76.92 -0.23 26.51
N THR A 177 76.77 0.57 25.51
CA THR A 177 77.60 1.10 24.36
C THR A 177 77.64 0.23 23.08
N PRO A 178 78.11 0.80 21.95
CA PRO A 178 77.32 0.78 20.72
C PRO A 178 78.02 -0.01 19.61
N VAL A 179 77.25 -0.55 18.64
CA VAL A 179 77.80 -0.98 17.33
C VAL A 179 76.75 -0.72 16.22
N VAL A 180 77.18 0.09 15.38
CA VAL A 180 77.03 0.41 13.97
C VAL A 180 76.30 -0.59 13.07
N GLN A 181 75.41 -0.02 12.21
CA GLN A 181 75.02 -0.39 10.85
C GLN A 181 74.35 -1.76 10.57
N GLU A 182 73.15 -1.75 10.01
CA GLU A 182 72.89 -1.85 8.57
C GLU A 182 71.38 -1.79 8.28
N GLN A 183 71.06 -1.06 7.25
CA GLN A 183 69.71 -0.91 6.73
C GLN A 183 69.51 -1.97 5.65
N PRO A 184 68.38 -2.63 5.59
CA PRO A 184 67.80 -2.95 4.29
C PRO A 184 66.36 -2.48 4.12
N GLN A 185 66.23 -1.75 3.09
CA GLN A 185 65.13 -1.55 2.12
C GLN A 185 63.72 -2.06 2.44
N VAL A 186 62.89 -1.09 2.36
CA VAL A 186 61.42 -1.15 2.25
C VAL A 186 60.99 -1.90 0.99
N VAL A 187 60.16 -2.92 1.15
CA VAL A 187 59.31 -3.41 0.08
C VAL A 187 57.86 -3.24 0.54
N ALA A 188 57.17 -2.32 -0.11
CA ALA A 188 55.74 -2.10 0.07
C ALA A 188 54.93 -3.26 -0.58
N PRO A 189 53.88 -3.76 0.04
CA PRO A 189 52.94 -4.58 -0.68
C PRO A 189 51.88 -3.69 -1.35
N THR A 190 51.78 -3.84 -2.64
CA THR A 190 50.78 -3.28 -3.55
C THR A 190 49.42 -3.85 -3.18
N VAL A 191 48.48 -2.98 -2.83
CA VAL A 191 47.08 -3.36 -2.67
C VAL A 191 46.41 -3.28 -4.04
N GLU A 192 46.04 -4.44 -4.59
CA GLU A 192 45.19 -4.52 -5.76
C GLU A 192 43.75 -4.11 -5.39
N THR A 193 43.31 -2.99 -5.87
CA THR A 193 41.89 -2.62 -5.89
C THR A 193 41.20 -3.38 -7.00
N LYS A 194 40.40 -4.38 -6.64
CA LYS A 194 39.42 -4.98 -7.56
C LYS A 194 38.25 -4.03 -7.76
N ASN A 195 38.26 -3.41 -8.92
CA ASN A 195 37.15 -2.64 -9.49
C ASN A 195 36.02 -3.62 -9.86
N VAL A 196 34.85 -3.52 -9.17
CA VAL A 196 33.65 -4.25 -9.59
C VAL A 196 32.85 -3.33 -10.48
N GLU A 197 32.89 -3.65 -11.75
CA GLU A 197 32.20 -2.99 -12.84
C GLU A 197 30.68 -3.21 -12.71
N ALA A 198 29.94 -2.09 -12.67
CA ALA A 198 28.48 -2.08 -12.67
C ALA A 198 27.94 -2.55 -14.02
N ALA A 199 27.22 -3.65 -14.01
CA ALA A 199 26.50 -4.15 -15.19
C ALA A 199 25.30 -3.27 -15.50
N LYS A 200 25.40 -2.55 -16.60
CA LYS A 200 24.35 -1.74 -17.21
C LYS A 200 23.36 -2.68 -17.92
N VAL A 201 22.14 -2.78 -17.41
CA VAL A 201 21.05 -3.48 -18.08
C VAL A 201 20.42 -2.53 -19.09
N GLU A 202 20.65 -2.78 -20.37
CA GLU A 202 19.94 -2.13 -21.48
C GLU A 202 18.54 -2.72 -21.63
N THR A 203 17.52 -1.89 -21.46
CA THR A 203 16.14 -2.21 -21.78
C THR A 203 15.92 -2.02 -23.28
N VAL A 204 15.75 -3.12 -23.99
CA VAL A 204 15.35 -3.11 -25.42
C VAL A 204 13.83 -2.93 -25.48
N VAL A 205 13.40 -1.77 -25.93
CA VAL A 205 12.02 -1.50 -26.32
C VAL A 205 11.82 -2.06 -27.74
N LYS A 206 11.03 -3.10 -27.86
CA LYS A 206 10.48 -3.53 -29.16
C LYS A 206 9.09 -2.92 -29.34
N GLN A 207 9.01 -1.93 -30.20
CA GLN A 207 7.77 -1.52 -30.83
C GLN A 207 7.45 -2.52 -31.98
N GLU A 208 6.31 -3.17 -31.90
CA GLU A 208 5.67 -3.76 -33.08
C GLU A 208 4.44 -2.93 -33.44
N VAL A 209 4.58 -2.23 -34.55
CA VAL A 209 3.50 -1.64 -35.34
C VAL A 209 3.04 -2.73 -36.29
N THR A 210 1.76 -3.11 -36.23
CA THR A 210 1.10 -3.78 -37.35
C THR A 210 -0.19 -3.06 -37.67
N SER A 211 -0.14 -2.42 -38.85
CA SER A 211 -1.29 -2.00 -39.61
C SER A 211 -1.99 -3.22 -40.21
N THR A 212 -3.28 -3.33 -40.09
CA THR A 212 -4.27 -3.54 -41.18
C THR A 212 -5.68 -3.46 -40.60
#